data_1aea42a99075349296f09dc8082cebcc
#
_entry.id   1aea42a99075349296f09dc8082cebcc
#
_cell.length_a   1.000
_cell.length_b   1.000
_cell.length_c   1.000
_cell.angle_alpha   90.00
_cell.angle_beta   90.00
_cell.angle_gamma   90.00
#
_symmetry.space_group_name_H-M   'P 1'
#
loop_
_entity.id
_entity.type
_entity.pdbx_description
1 polymer ?
#
loop_
_entity_poly.entity_id
_entity_poly.type
_entity_poly.pdbx_seq_one_letter_code
_entity_poly.pdbx_strand_id
1 'polypeptide(L)'
;MKPVVNLRRHCNMNLTFEPINLKKQIDYVQHLSTCPQVASDCSFLNLWAWAEEYGLRWAWADGLVWIKQTLPDVVMWAPVGPWDKIDWQSKFDAQPNTRLTFIRVPNKLADIWSSFLGDSAVIEEERGHWDYLYSVADLVELQGKRYHKKKNLLNQFNRKYAHTYENLGTELIEHAMAMQADWCTWRDCESSDVLSAENRAVYRILRDWHQLDGTVGGAILVDGSMAAYTIAEVLSRDTLVVHFEKGDTEYKGVYQAINQKFLEHNAQIYSLVNREQDLSDEGLRKAKLSYHPVDFLRKYRVTIAGTFDS
;
A
#
# COMPACT_ATOMS: atom_id res chain seq x y z
N MET A 1 -9.36 -57.81 5.64
CA MET A 1 -8.97 -56.50 6.21
C MET A 1 -7.79 -55.97 5.44
N LYS A 2 -8.00 -54.98 4.59
CA LYS A 2 -6.90 -54.30 3.88
C LYS A 2 -6.43 -53.13 4.74
N PRO A 3 -5.13 -52.85 4.90
CA PRO A 3 -4.69 -51.72 5.68
C PRO A 3 -5.03 -50.43 4.93
N VAL A 4 -5.71 -49.51 5.59
CA VAL A 4 -5.89 -48.13 5.13
C VAL A 4 -4.55 -47.44 5.30
N VAL A 5 -3.86 -47.23 4.17
CA VAL A 5 -2.64 -46.42 4.12
C VAL A 5 -3.08 -44.96 4.29
N ASN A 6 -2.90 -44.42 5.49
CA ASN A 6 -3.10 -43.04 5.81
C ASN A 6 -1.91 -42.26 5.23
N LEU A 7 -2.03 -41.83 3.98
CA LEU A 7 -1.08 -40.91 3.35
C LEU A 7 -1.24 -39.52 3.98
N ARG A 8 -0.65 -39.32 5.18
CA ARG A 8 -0.35 -37.96 5.65
C ARG A 8 0.68 -37.37 4.69
N ARG A 9 0.20 -36.59 3.73
CA ARG A 9 1.07 -35.73 2.93
C ARG A 9 1.63 -34.67 3.89
N HIS A 10 2.85 -34.86 4.32
CA HIS A 10 3.64 -33.82 4.99
C HIS A 10 3.89 -32.73 3.93
N CYS A 11 3.04 -31.72 3.93
CA CYS A 11 3.25 -30.54 3.11
C CYS A 11 4.24 -29.65 3.85
N ASN A 12 5.54 -29.97 3.75
CA ASN A 12 6.59 -29.03 4.11
C ASN A 12 6.43 -27.81 3.18
N MET A 13 6.20 -26.61 3.71
CA MET A 13 6.23 -25.40 2.89
C MET A 13 7.67 -25.14 2.44
N ASN A 14 8.11 -25.89 1.43
CA ASN A 14 9.38 -25.63 0.76
C ASN A 14 9.20 -24.41 -0.14
N LEU A 15 9.14 -23.20 0.47
CA LEU A 15 8.97 -21.94 -0.25
C LEU A 15 10.31 -21.53 -0.87
N THR A 16 10.37 -21.51 -2.18
CA THR A 16 11.50 -20.94 -2.92
C THR A 16 11.24 -19.47 -3.19
N PHE A 17 11.92 -18.60 -2.45
CA PHE A 17 11.77 -17.16 -2.58
C PHE A 17 12.66 -16.60 -3.69
N GLU A 18 12.05 -15.84 -4.59
CA GLU A 18 12.71 -15.08 -5.67
C GLU A 18 12.47 -13.58 -5.51
N PRO A 19 13.28 -12.72 -6.12
CA PRO A 19 13.03 -11.28 -6.14
C PRO A 19 11.70 -10.92 -6.80
N ILE A 20 11.05 -9.84 -6.35
CA ILE A 20 9.91 -9.24 -7.04
C ILE A 20 10.36 -8.85 -8.45
N ASN A 21 9.58 -9.19 -9.48
CA ASN A 21 9.93 -8.86 -10.86
C ASN A 21 8.69 -8.48 -11.70
N LEU A 22 8.90 -7.59 -12.68
CA LEU A 22 7.84 -7.03 -13.53
C LEU A 22 7.15 -8.09 -14.41
N LYS A 23 7.85 -9.14 -14.79
CA LYS A 23 7.29 -10.19 -15.68
C LYS A 23 6.10 -10.94 -15.08
N LYS A 24 6.00 -10.94 -13.75
CA LYS A 24 4.91 -11.58 -13.02
C LYS A 24 3.86 -10.59 -12.49
N GLN A 25 3.91 -9.33 -12.91
CA GLN A 25 2.97 -8.31 -12.45
C GLN A 25 1.51 -8.70 -12.73
N ILE A 26 1.20 -9.09 -13.97
CA ILE A 26 -0.18 -9.45 -14.36
C ILE A 26 -0.68 -10.64 -13.54
N ASP A 27 0.13 -11.68 -13.40
CA ASP A 27 -0.23 -12.86 -12.61
C ASP A 27 -0.45 -12.49 -11.13
N TYR A 28 0.39 -11.60 -10.60
CA TYR A 28 0.26 -11.13 -9.24
C TYR A 28 -1.02 -10.32 -9.02
N VAL A 29 -1.33 -9.38 -9.90
CA VAL A 29 -2.55 -8.56 -9.81
C VAL A 29 -3.82 -9.43 -9.92
N GLN A 30 -3.78 -10.48 -10.76
CA GLN A 30 -4.86 -11.46 -10.81
C GLN A 30 -5.01 -12.21 -9.48
N HIS A 31 -3.91 -12.62 -8.84
CA HIS A 31 -3.93 -13.25 -7.51
C HIS A 31 -4.46 -12.28 -6.44
N LEU A 32 -3.98 -11.04 -6.45
CA LEU A 32 -4.42 -9.99 -5.53
C LEU A 32 -5.94 -9.76 -5.60
N SER A 33 -6.51 -9.81 -6.80
CA SER A 33 -7.95 -9.66 -7.01
C SER A 33 -8.80 -10.76 -6.38
N THR A 34 -8.20 -11.88 -5.99
CA THR A 34 -8.87 -12.99 -5.30
C THR A 34 -8.87 -12.85 -3.78
N CYS A 35 -8.13 -11.87 -3.24
CA CYS A 35 -8.12 -11.62 -1.79
C CYS A 35 -9.49 -11.11 -1.33
N PRO A 36 -10.06 -11.65 -0.25
CA PRO A 36 -11.31 -11.15 0.32
C PRO A 36 -11.22 -9.71 0.84
N GLN A 37 -10.00 -9.23 1.10
CA GLN A 37 -9.69 -7.85 1.50
C GLN A 37 -8.27 -7.49 1.06
N VAL A 38 -8.08 -6.33 0.45
CA VAL A 38 -6.79 -5.91 -0.11
C VAL A 38 -6.24 -4.73 0.68
N ALA A 39 -5.10 -4.93 1.34
CA ALA A 39 -4.32 -3.87 1.97
C ALA A 39 -3.45 -3.14 0.94
N SER A 40 -3.23 -1.85 1.12
CA SER A 40 -2.37 -1.03 0.24
C SER A 40 -0.96 -1.61 0.10
N ASP A 41 -0.41 -2.17 1.19
CA ASP A 41 0.92 -2.77 1.20
C ASP A 41 1.09 -3.90 0.18
N CYS A 42 0.00 -4.63 -0.12
CA CYS A 42 0.02 -5.76 -1.03
C CYS A 42 -0.24 -5.36 -2.50
N SER A 43 -0.42 -4.10 -2.82
CA SER A 43 -0.51 -3.67 -4.21
C SER A 43 0.81 -3.91 -4.95
N PHE A 44 0.77 -4.11 -6.27
CA PHE A 44 1.99 -4.42 -7.00
C PHE A 44 2.96 -3.24 -7.01
N LEU A 45 2.44 -2.05 -7.22
CA LEU A 45 3.24 -0.83 -7.25
C LEU A 45 3.97 -0.60 -5.92
N ASN A 46 3.28 -0.86 -4.80
CA ASN A 46 3.90 -0.77 -3.48
C ASN A 46 5.00 -1.82 -3.30
N LEU A 47 4.73 -3.09 -3.65
CA LEU A 47 5.77 -4.13 -3.58
C LEU A 47 6.98 -3.79 -4.45
N TRP A 48 6.77 -3.28 -5.67
CA TRP A 48 7.84 -2.88 -6.57
C TRP A 48 8.65 -1.72 -6.01
N ALA A 49 7.96 -0.68 -5.53
CA ALA A 49 8.59 0.52 -4.96
C ALA A 49 9.54 0.19 -3.81
N TRP A 50 9.05 -0.62 -2.87
CA TRP A 50 9.75 -0.92 -1.62
C TRP A 50 10.58 -2.21 -1.65
N ALA A 51 10.65 -2.89 -2.81
CA ALA A 51 11.32 -4.20 -2.93
C ALA A 51 12.77 -4.18 -2.44
N GLU A 52 13.54 -3.17 -2.80
CA GLU A 52 14.95 -3.06 -2.40
C GLU A 52 15.09 -2.60 -0.95
N GLU A 53 14.28 -1.64 -0.51
CA GLU A 53 14.35 -1.04 0.83
C GLU A 53 14.04 -2.06 1.93
N TYR A 54 13.08 -2.93 1.70
CA TYR A 54 12.70 -4.01 2.62
C TYR A 54 13.28 -5.37 2.26
N GLY A 55 14.06 -5.48 1.17
CA GLY A 55 14.57 -6.75 0.69
C GLY A 55 13.45 -7.73 0.41
N LEU A 56 12.35 -7.27 -0.26
CA LEU A 56 11.17 -8.09 -0.48
C LEU A 56 11.46 -9.20 -1.49
N ARG A 57 10.97 -10.36 -1.16
CA ARG A 57 10.98 -11.55 -2.00
C ARG A 57 9.62 -12.21 -1.93
N TRP A 58 9.23 -12.89 -3.00
CA TRP A 58 8.00 -13.67 -3.02
C TRP A 58 8.24 -15.13 -3.38
N ALA A 59 7.31 -15.98 -2.96
CA ALA A 59 7.23 -17.38 -3.33
C ALA A 59 5.79 -17.74 -3.71
N TRP A 60 5.62 -18.47 -4.79
CA TRP A 60 4.33 -18.89 -5.32
C TRP A 60 4.10 -20.33 -4.97
N ALA A 61 3.18 -20.61 -4.06
CA ALA A 61 2.89 -21.95 -3.60
C ALA A 61 1.44 -22.08 -3.11
N ASP A 62 0.82 -23.20 -3.43
CA ASP A 62 -0.49 -23.62 -2.89
C ASP A 62 -1.62 -22.62 -3.10
N GLY A 63 -1.62 -21.92 -4.23
CA GLY A 63 -2.62 -20.92 -4.58
C GLY A 63 -2.43 -19.59 -3.86
N LEU A 64 -1.29 -19.38 -3.20
CA LEU A 64 -0.93 -18.13 -2.53
C LEU A 64 0.39 -17.58 -3.04
N VAL A 65 0.54 -16.26 -2.96
CA VAL A 65 1.82 -15.58 -3.06
C VAL A 65 2.27 -15.20 -1.65
N TRP A 66 3.36 -15.81 -1.21
CA TRP A 66 3.99 -15.56 0.08
C TRP A 66 5.00 -14.43 -0.09
N ILE A 67 4.94 -13.41 0.76
CA ILE A 67 5.83 -12.25 0.71
C ILE A 67 6.72 -12.28 1.94
N LYS A 68 8.03 -12.23 1.71
CA LYS A 68 9.06 -12.21 2.76
C LYS A 68 9.81 -10.90 2.69
N GLN A 69 9.89 -10.23 3.81
CA GLN A 69 10.79 -9.11 4.06
C GLN A 69 12.09 -9.65 4.66
N THR A 70 13.24 -9.06 4.29
CA THR A 70 14.55 -9.44 4.83
C THR A 70 15.29 -8.28 5.50
N LEU A 71 14.81 -7.06 5.35
CA LEU A 71 15.37 -5.84 5.94
C LEU A 71 14.29 -5.00 6.62
N PRO A 72 14.53 -4.36 7.77
CA PRO A 72 15.68 -4.61 8.67
C PRO A 72 15.58 -5.97 9.35
N ASP A 73 14.37 -6.51 9.49
CA ASP A 73 14.08 -7.78 10.15
C ASP A 73 13.49 -8.78 9.17
N VAL A 74 13.74 -10.07 9.44
CA VAL A 74 13.16 -11.16 8.66
C VAL A 74 11.74 -11.46 9.17
N VAL A 75 10.75 -11.07 8.39
CA VAL A 75 9.32 -11.29 8.70
C VAL A 75 8.55 -11.64 7.43
N MET A 76 7.37 -12.24 7.61
CA MET A 76 6.43 -12.46 6.52
C MET A 76 5.40 -11.32 6.48
N TRP A 77 4.96 -10.95 5.30
CA TRP A 77 3.76 -10.13 5.13
C TRP A 77 2.54 -11.04 4.97
N ALA A 78 1.35 -10.46 5.09
CA ALA A 78 0.13 -11.19 4.76
C ALA A 78 0.26 -11.85 3.37
N PRO A 79 -0.02 -13.15 3.23
CA PRO A 79 0.01 -13.81 1.92
C PRO A 79 -1.12 -13.30 1.04
N VAL A 80 -0.91 -13.31 -0.27
CA VAL A 80 -1.87 -12.83 -1.27
C VAL A 80 -2.56 -14.00 -1.94
N GLY A 81 -3.90 -13.97 -2.02
CA GLY A 81 -4.70 -14.99 -2.66
C GLY A 81 -6.06 -15.24 -1.99
N PRO A 82 -6.79 -16.29 -2.37
CA PRO A 82 -8.15 -16.59 -1.90
C PRO A 82 -8.15 -17.24 -0.50
N TRP A 83 -7.97 -16.45 0.54
CA TRP A 83 -7.80 -16.90 1.93
C TRP A 83 -8.90 -17.81 2.45
N ASP A 84 -10.13 -17.63 2.01
CA ASP A 84 -11.32 -18.41 2.34
C ASP A 84 -11.32 -19.83 1.76
N LYS A 85 -10.43 -20.10 0.79
CA LYS A 85 -10.28 -21.41 0.13
C LYS A 85 -9.06 -22.20 0.63
N ILE A 86 -8.32 -21.66 1.58
CA ILE A 86 -7.08 -22.26 2.08
C ILE A 86 -7.37 -23.04 3.35
N ASP A 87 -6.87 -24.27 3.42
CA ASP A 87 -6.81 -25.07 4.66
C ASP A 87 -5.64 -24.57 5.51
N TRP A 88 -5.89 -23.52 6.29
CA TRP A 88 -4.88 -22.89 7.14
C TRP A 88 -4.37 -23.81 8.24
N GLN A 89 -5.23 -24.68 8.79
CA GLN A 89 -4.82 -25.65 9.81
C GLN A 89 -3.69 -26.53 9.27
N SER A 90 -3.93 -27.17 8.12
CA SER A 90 -2.92 -28.01 7.47
C SER A 90 -1.62 -27.25 7.10
N LYS A 91 -1.74 -25.96 6.75
CA LYS A 91 -0.58 -25.12 6.41
C LYS A 91 0.32 -24.86 7.60
N PHE A 92 -0.25 -24.57 8.76
CA PHE A 92 0.52 -24.25 9.97
C PHE A 92 0.96 -25.50 10.74
N ASP A 93 0.21 -26.60 10.71
CA ASP A 93 0.60 -27.89 11.28
C ASP A 93 1.85 -28.48 10.59
N ALA A 94 2.09 -28.09 9.34
CA ALA A 94 3.29 -28.51 8.60
C ALA A 94 4.59 -27.80 9.05
N GLN A 95 4.50 -26.86 10.01
CA GLN A 95 5.64 -26.06 10.50
C GLN A 95 5.86 -26.28 12.01
N PRO A 96 6.09 -27.53 12.49
CA PRO A 96 6.32 -27.77 13.91
C PRO A 96 7.61 -27.05 14.35
N ASN A 97 7.55 -26.43 15.52
CA ASN A 97 8.70 -25.77 16.18
C ASN A 97 9.24 -24.50 15.51
N THR A 98 8.52 -23.86 14.60
CA THR A 98 8.96 -22.59 13.99
C THR A 98 8.04 -21.46 14.41
N ARG A 99 8.59 -20.45 15.08
CA ARG A 99 7.85 -19.20 15.31
C ARG A 99 7.80 -18.40 14.03
N LEU A 100 6.59 -18.18 13.50
CA LEU A 100 6.35 -17.36 12.31
C LEU A 100 5.72 -16.04 12.72
N THR A 101 6.28 -14.94 12.24
CA THR A 101 5.69 -13.60 12.43
C THR A 101 5.24 -13.06 11.09
N PHE A 102 3.97 -12.70 11.03
CA PHE A 102 3.35 -12.01 9.90
C PHE A 102 2.99 -10.58 10.29
N ILE A 103 3.28 -9.64 9.42
CA ILE A 103 2.92 -8.22 9.57
C ILE A 103 1.97 -7.80 8.47
N ARG A 104 1.35 -6.63 8.65
CA ARG A 104 0.42 -6.05 7.66
C ARG A 104 -0.78 -6.97 7.37
N VAL A 105 -1.17 -7.79 8.35
CA VAL A 105 -2.26 -8.76 8.21
C VAL A 105 -3.60 -8.02 8.29
N PRO A 106 -4.41 -7.98 7.19
CA PRO A 106 -5.72 -7.34 7.22
C PRO A 106 -6.67 -8.03 8.20
N ASN A 107 -7.63 -7.29 8.75
CA ASN A 107 -8.55 -7.83 9.76
C ASN A 107 -9.29 -9.10 9.31
N LYS A 108 -9.75 -9.19 8.06
CA LYS A 108 -10.41 -10.43 7.58
C LYS A 108 -9.50 -11.66 7.65
N LEU A 109 -8.21 -11.50 7.32
CA LEU A 109 -7.27 -12.62 7.43
C LEU A 109 -6.93 -12.93 8.88
N ALA A 110 -6.79 -11.90 9.73
CA ALA A 110 -6.59 -12.08 11.17
C ALA A 110 -7.77 -12.83 11.81
N ASP A 111 -9.01 -12.49 11.43
CA ASP A 111 -10.22 -13.18 11.90
C ASP A 111 -10.24 -14.67 11.46
N ILE A 112 -9.88 -14.94 10.19
CA ILE A 112 -9.75 -16.31 9.69
C ILE A 112 -8.72 -17.08 10.53
N TRP A 113 -7.52 -16.53 10.69
CA TRP A 113 -6.46 -17.21 11.46
C TRP A 113 -6.81 -17.38 12.93
N SER A 114 -7.45 -16.40 13.55
CA SER A 114 -7.93 -16.51 14.94
C SER A 114 -8.88 -17.68 15.13
N SER A 115 -9.77 -17.93 14.18
CA SER A 115 -10.74 -19.02 14.25
C SER A 115 -10.12 -20.42 14.16
N PHE A 116 -8.97 -20.56 13.48
CA PHE A 116 -8.28 -21.83 13.28
C PHE A 116 -7.16 -22.07 14.30
N LEU A 117 -6.44 -21.03 14.70
CA LEU A 117 -5.23 -21.16 15.51
C LEU A 117 -5.49 -21.01 17.02
N GLY A 118 -6.61 -20.38 17.39
CA GLY A 118 -6.93 -20.15 18.82
C GLY A 118 -5.74 -19.57 19.58
N ASP A 119 -5.36 -20.21 20.70
CA ASP A 119 -4.27 -19.78 21.58
C ASP A 119 -2.86 -19.95 20.96
N SER A 120 -2.74 -20.64 19.84
CA SER A 120 -1.45 -20.80 19.12
C SER A 120 -1.03 -19.55 18.35
N ALA A 121 -1.90 -18.54 18.24
CA ALA A 121 -1.61 -17.28 17.59
C ALA A 121 -1.75 -16.09 18.54
N VAL A 122 -0.75 -15.23 18.58
CA VAL A 122 -0.82 -13.91 19.22
C VAL A 122 -1.11 -12.89 18.16
N ILE A 123 -2.25 -12.21 18.25
CA ILE A 123 -2.73 -11.21 17.29
C ILE A 123 -2.69 -9.83 17.96
N GLU A 124 -1.82 -8.96 17.46
CA GLU A 124 -1.59 -7.62 18.01
C GLU A 124 -1.97 -6.57 16.97
N GLU A 125 -2.76 -5.60 17.40
CA GLU A 125 -3.19 -4.51 16.53
C GLU A 125 -2.05 -3.53 16.26
N GLU A 126 -1.78 -3.25 14.99
CA GLU A 126 -0.75 -2.27 14.58
C GLU A 126 -1.41 -0.99 14.05
N ARG A 127 -1.90 -0.13 14.97
CA ARG A 127 -2.65 1.09 14.60
C ARG A 127 -1.92 2.01 13.63
N GLY A 128 -0.60 2.10 13.70
CA GLY A 128 0.23 2.89 12.80
C GLY A 128 0.21 2.42 11.34
N HIS A 129 -0.16 1.15 11.13
CA HIS A 129 -0.24 0.53 9.81
C HIS A 129 -1.64 0.48 9.21
N TRP A 130 -2.66 1.02 9.87
CA TRP A 130 -4.02 1.04 9.31
C TRP A 130 -4.11 1.92 8.08
N ASP A 131 -4.74 1.42 7.01
CA ASP A 131 -5.05 2.25 5.86
C ASP A 131 -6.25 3.15 6.14
N TYR A 132 -6.14 4.38 5.66
CA TYR A 132 -7.19 5.38 5.73
C TYR A 132 -8.03 5.34 4.45
N LEU A 133 -9.32 5.06 4.58
CA LEU A 133 -10.26 4.99 3.47
C LEU A 133 -11.15 6.24 3.44
N TYR A 134 -11.25 6.86 2.28
CA TYR A 134 -12.05 8.07 2.10
C TYR A 134 -13.04 7.88 0.97
N SER A 135 -14.19 8.58 1.06
CA SER A 135 -15.10 8.73 -0.06
C SER A 135 -14.47 9.62 -1.13
N VAL A 136 -14.40 9.14 -2.35
CA VAL A 136 -13.91 9.94 -3.50
C VAL A 136 -14.80 11.17 -3.68
N ALA A 137 -16.12 11.01 -3.65
CA ALA A 137 -17.06 12.12 -3.77
C ALA A 137 -16.82 13.22 -2.70
N ASP A 138 -16.63 12.81 -1.44
CA ASP A 138 -16.36 13.76 -0.35
C ASP A 138 -15.08 14.57 -0.57
N LEU A 139 -14.01 13.91 -1.07
CA LEU A 139 -12.72 14.57 -1.29
C LEU A 139 -12.72 15.46 -2.54
N VAL A 140 -13.52 15.14 -3.55
CA VAL A 140 -13.70 15.96 -4.76
C VAL A 140 -14.54 17.19 -4.44
N GLU A 141 -15.68 17.02 -3.76
CA GLU A 141 -16.64 18.09 -3.52
C GLU A 141 -16.24 18.99 -2.36
N LEU A 142 -15.58 18.46 -1.34
CA LEU A 142 -15.21 19.15 -0.10
C LEU A 142 -16.38 19.94 0.51
N GLN A 143 -17.57 19.29 0.59
CA GLN A 143 -18.79 19.94 1.07
C GLN A 143 -18.93 19.89 2.59
N GLY A 144 -19.62 20.89 3.13
CA GLY A 144 -19.99 20.98 4.54
C GLY A 144 -18.90 21.57 5.45
N LYS A 145 -19.29 21.82 6.70
CA LYS A 145 -18.44 22.51 7.69
C LYS A 145 -17.12 21.79 7.99
N ARG A 146 -17.13 20.47 7.94
CA ARG A 146 -15.95 19.64 8.22
C ARG A 146 -14.80 19.86 7.23
N TYR A 147 -15.09 20.18 5.97
CA TYR A 147 -14.11 20.44 4.92
C TYR A 147 -13.79 21.92 4.71
N HIS A 148 -14.41 22.83 5.44
CA HIS A 148 -14.28 24.29 5.21
C HIS A 148 -12.82 24.77 5.14
N LYS A 149 -11.95 24.26 6.02
CA LYS A 149 -10.51 24.62 6.01
C LYS A 149 -9.82 24.12 4.74
N LYS A 150 -10.13 22.90 4.29
CA LYS A 150 -9.54 22.30 3.07
C LYS A 150 -10.02 23.06 1.82
N LYS A 151 -11.32 23.31 1.74
CA LYS A 151 -11.93 24.08 0.64
C LYS A 151 -11.38 25.50 0.56
N ASN A 152 -11.14 26.15 1.69
CA ASN A 152 -10.54 27.49 1.70
C ASN A 152 -9.12 27.49 1.16
N LEU A 153 -8.28 26.47 1.50
CA LEU A 153 -6.93 26.34 0.97
C LEU A 153 -6.95 26.07 -0.53
N LEU A 154 -7.81 25.17 -1.00
CA LEU A 154 -8.03 24.92 -2.42
C LEU A 154 -8.45 26.19 -3.17
N ASN A 155 -9.43 26.93 -2.64
CA ASN A 155 -9.89 28.16 -3.24
C ASN A 155 -8.82 29.27 -3.25
N GLN A 156 -7.94 29.30 -2.24
CA GLN A 156 -6.80 30.24 -2.23
C GLN A 156 -5.81 29.88 -3.33
N PHE A 157 -5.47 28.57 -3.48
CA PHE A 157 -4.61 28.08 -4.56
C PHE A 157 -5.17 28.47 -5.92
N ASN A 158 -6.43 28.09 -6.20
CA ASN A 158 -7.07 28.33 -7.49
C ASN A 158 -7.17 29.82 -7.86
N ARG A 159 -7.25 30.72 -6.88
CA ARG A 159 -7.30 32.18 -7.14
C ARG A 159 -5.94 32.83 -7.31
N LYS A 160 -4.92 32.27 -6.61
CA LYS A 160 -3.60 32.91 -6.56
C LYS A 160 -2.69 32.47 -7.69
N TYR A 161 -2.83 31.22 -8.16
CA TYR A 161 -1.90 30.64 -9.12
C TYR A 161 -2.62 30.24 -10.39
N ALA A 162 -2.11 30.74 -11.53
CA ALA A 162 -2.47 30.22 -12.84
C ALA A 162 -1.86 28.81 -12.99
N HIS A 163 -2.71 27.79 -13.13
CA HIS A 163 -2.25 26.41 -13.11
C HIS A 163 -3.02 25.54 -14.10
N THR A 164 -2.38 24.47 -14.55
CA THR A 164 -3.01 23.37 -15.29
C THR A 164 -2.92 22.08 -14.48
N TYR A 165 -3.88 21.19 -14.69
CA TYR A 165 -3.80 19.80 -14.25
C TYR A 165 -3.58 18.93 -15.48
N GLU A 166 -2.65 17.99 -15.38
CA GLU A 166 -2.33 17.01 -16.42
C GLU A 166 -2.21 15.61 -15.82
N ASN A 167 -2.60 14.60 -16.58
CA ASN A 167 -2.31 13.23 -16.18
C ASN A 167 -0.80 13.00 -16.27
N LEU A 168 -0.23 12.33 -15.28
CA LEU A 168 1.19 12.03 -15.25
C LEU A 168 1.49 10.95 -16.30
N GLY A 169 1.89 11.38 -17.48
CA GLY A 169 2.33 10.54 -18.59
C GLY A 169 3.84 10.56 -18.75
N THR A 170 4.35 9.81 -19.73
CA THR A 170 5.79 9.63 -19.97
C THR A 170 6.54 10.96 -20.14
N GLU A 171 5.92 11.96 -20.76
CA GLU A 171 6.49 13.29 -20.98
C GLU A 171 6.69 14.12 -19.71
N LEU A 172 5.96 13.79 -18.63
CA LEU A 172 6.06 14.51 -17.36
C LEU A 172 6.93 13.77 -16.32
N ILE A 173 7.39 12.55 -16.61
CA ILE A 173 8.19 11.75 -15.65
C ILE A 173 9.50 12.46 -15.28
N GLU A 174 10.19 13.04 -16.23
CA GLU A 174 11.44 13.78 -15.94
C GLU A 174 11.17 15.01 -15.06
N HIS A 175 10.05 15.71 -15.28
CA HIS A 175 9.62 16.81 -14.41
C HIS A 175 9.29 16.33 -13.00
N ALA A 176 8.62 15.17 -12.87
CA ALA A 176 8.33 14.56 -11.56
C ALA A 176 9.61 14.13 -10.83
N MET A 177 10.59 13.58 -11.54
CA MET A 177 11.91 13.25 -10.98
C MET A 177 12.66 14.51 -10.52
N ALA A 178 12.65 15.58 -11.31
CA ALA A 178 13.28 16.84 -10.96
C ALA A 178 12.60 17.44 -9.70
N MET A 179 11.27 17.51 -9.68
CA MET A 179 10.53 17.98 -8.52
C MET A 179 10.77 17.12 -7.28
N GLN A 180 10.92 15.78 -7.44
CA GLN A 180 11.25 14.88 -6.33
C GLN A 180 12.63 15.17 -5.74
N ALA A 181 13.62 15.51 -6.59
CA ALA A 181 14.96 15.92 -6.15
C ALA A 181 14.90 17.22 -5.34
N ASP A 182 14.18 18.22 -5.84
CA ASP A 182 13.96 19.49 -5.15
C ASP A 182 13.24 19.26 -3.81
N TRP A 183 12.15 18.48 -3.83
CA TRP A 183 11.39 18.14 -2.62
C TRP A 183 12.30 17.48 -1.56
N CYS A 184 13.16 16.57 -2.02
CA CYS A 184 14.10 15.89 -1.12
C CYS A 184 15.14 16.85 -0.53
N THR A 185 15.58 17.83 -1.30
CA THR A 185 16.45 18.91 -0.82
C THR A 185 15.73 19.76 0.25
N TRP A 186 14.48 20.17 -0.02
CA TRP A 186 13.71 21.00 0.94
C TRP A 186 13.38 20.25 2.22
N ARG A 187 13.26 18.93 2.18
CA ARG A 187 12.92 18.07 3.32
C ARG A 187 14.13 17.49 4.03
N ASP A 188 15.33 17.77 3.54
CA ASP A 188 16.58 17.20 4.04
C ASP A 188 16.51 15.67 4.14
N CYS A 189 16.20 15.01 3.01
CA CYS A 189 16.03 13.55 2.98
C CYS A 189 17.29 12.82 3.46
N GLU A 190 18.48 13.40 3.27
CA GLU A 190 19.75 12.78 3.65
C GLU A 190 19.89 12.62 5.17
N SER A 191 19.22 13.48 5.95
CA SER A 191 19.22 13.40 7.41
C SER A 191 18.22 12.37 7.98
N SER A 192 17.41 11.73 7.11
CA SER A 192 16.36 10.80 7.51
C SER A 192 16.35 9.53 6.67
N ASP A 193 16.67 8.39 7.26
CA ASP A 193 16.64 7.09 6.59
C ASP A 193 15.26 6.78 5.97
N VAL A 194 14.18 7.19 6.65
CA VAL A 194 12.81 6.99 6.18
C VAL A 194 12.53 7.81 4.92
N LEU A 195 12.90 9.10 4.90
CA LEU A 195 12.70 9.96 3.74
C LEU A 195 13.62 9.54 2.58
N SER A 196 14.86 9.13 2.88
CA SER A 196 15.77 8.56 1.89
C SER A 196 15.21 7.30 1.23
N ALA A 197 14.67 6.37 2.03
CA ALA A 197 14.04 5.16 1.52
C ALA A 197 12.80 5.48 0.66
N GLU A 198 11.93 6.39 1.13
CA GLU A 198 10.78 6.86 0.36
C GLU A 198 11.21 7.50 -0.97
N ASN A 199 12.27 8.31 -0.96
CA ASN A 199 12.80 8.93 -2.17
C ASN A 199 13.23 7.87 -3.19
N ARG A 200 13.97 6.84 -2.77
CA ARG A 200 14.39 5.74 -3.65
C ARG A 200 13.20 4.95 -4.18
N ALA A 201 12.18 4.70 -3.34
CA ALA A 201 10.95 4.04 -3.75
C ALA A 201 10.20 4.82 -4.83
N VAL A 202 10.06 6.14 -4.68
CA VAL A 202 9.46 7.04 -5.68
C VAL A 202 10.26 7.02 -6.99
N TYR A 203 11.59 7.20 -6.91
CA TYR A 203 12.43 7.17 -8.10
C TYR A 203 12.36 5.84 -8.86
N ARG A 204 12.23 4.72 -8.14
CA ARG A 204 12.06 3.40 -8.76
C ARG A 204 10.78 3.32 -9.58
N ILE A 205 9.66 3.83 -9.07
CA ILE A 205 8.41 3.89 -9.82
C ILE A 205 8.54 4.79 -11.05
N LEU A 206 9.03 6.01 -10.87
CA LEU A 206 9.15 6.98 -11.96
C LEU A 206 10.08 6.47 -13.07
N ARG A 207 11.20 5.83 -12.73
CA ARG A 207 12.12 5.21 -13.69
C ARG A 207 11.46 4.10 -14.50
N ASP A 208 10.67 3.26 -13.84
CA ASP A 208 10.07 2.07 -14.44
C ASP A 208 8.61 2.30 -14.90
N TRP A 209 8.13 3.55 -14.89
CA TRP A 209 6.74 3.98 -15.12
C TRP A 209 6.07 3.26 -16.29
N HIS A 210 6.73 3.20 -17.43
CA HIS A 210 6.21 2.63 -18.67
C HIS A 210 6.10 1.09 -18.64
N GLN A 211 6.65 0.44 -17.62
CA GLN A 211 6.58 -1.01 -17.42
C GLN A 211 5.60 -1.40 -16.31
N LEU A 212 5.02 -0.41 -15.62
CA LEU A 212 4.14 -0.61 -14.47
C LEU A 212 2.68 -0.47 -14.90
N ASP A 213 2.06 -1.60 -15.24
CA ASP A 213 0.66 -1.64 -15.66
C ASP A 213 -0.28 -1.21 -14.52
N GLY A 214 -1.33 -0.47 -14.86
CA GLY A 214 -2.34 0.00 -13.90
C GLY A 214 -1.90 1.18 -13.04
N THR A 215 -0.67 1.69 -13.22
CA THR A 215 -0.21 2.91 -12.57
C THR A 215 -0.88 4.12 -13.18
N VAL A 216 -1.41 4.98 -12.36
CA VAL A 216 -2.01 6.26 -12.74
C VAL A 216 -1.40 7.39 -11.93
N GLY A 217 -1.36 8.58 -12.49
CA GLY A 217 -0.84 9.73 -11.78
C GLY A 217 -1.42 11.04 -12.31
N GLY A 218 -1.17 12.10 -11.57
CA GLY A 218 -1.54 13.44 -11.93
C GLY A 218 -0.51 14.46 -11.52
N ALA A 219 -0.45 15.56 -12.23
CA ALA A 219 0.45 16.67 -11.98
C ALA A 219 -0.28 18.00 -12.01
N ILE A 220 0.16 18.94 -11.21
CA ILE A 220 -0.19 20.35 -11.31
C ILE A 220 1.04 21.11 -11.74
N LEU A 221 0.88 21.91 -12.81
CA LEU A 221 1.89 22.84 -13.27
C LEU A 221 1.44 24.26 -13.00
N VAL A 222 2.34 25.07 -12.47
CA VAL A 222 2.17 26.51 -12.27
C VAL A 222 3.23 27.22 -13.11
N ASP A 223 2.79 28.11 -13.99
CA ASP A 223 3.68 28.81 -14.95
C ASP A 223 4.62 27.85 -15.71
N GLY A 224 4.11 26.65 -16.05
CA GLY A 224 4.85 25.61 -16.80
C GLY A 224 5.79 24.76 -15.95
N SER A 225 5.95 25.04 -14.65
CA SER A 225 6.77 24.25 -13.74
C SER A 225 5.92 23.33 -12.89
N MET A 226 6.36 22.09 -12.63
CA MET A 226 5.62 21.15 -11.81
C MET A 226 5.60 21.59 -10.34
N ALA A 227 4.42 21.90 -9.83
CA ALA A 227 4.19 22.31 -8.45
C ALA A 227 3.73 21.15 -7.54
N ALA A 228 3.14 20.11 -8.11
CA ALA A 228 2.74 18.89 -7.37
C ALA A 228 2.55 17.72 -8.32
N TYR A 229 2.70 16.50 -7.77
CA TYR A 229 2.31 15.27 -8.46
C TYR A 229 1.76 14.22 -7.49
N THR A 230 1.00 13.27 -8.05
CA THR A 230 0.44 12.12 -7.35
C THR A 230 0.75 10.85 -8.14
N ILE A 231 1.08 9.77 -7.42
CA ILE A 231 1.24 8.41 -7.96
C ILE A 231 0.24 7.50 -7.27
N ALA A 232 -0.53 6.76 -8.06
CA ALA A 232 -1.61 5.89 -7.60
C ALA A 232 -1.72 4.65 -8.49
N GLU A 233 -2.48 3.66 -8.01
CA GLU A 233 -2.89 2.50 -8.81
C GLU A 233 -4.30 2.03 -8.44
N VAL A 234 -4.89 1.17 -9.27
CA VAL A 234 -6.16 0.51 -8.98
C VAL A 234 -5.92 -0.60 -7.96
N LEU A 235 -6.51 -0.46 -6.76
CA LEU A 235 -6.36 -1.46 -5.71
C LEU A 235 -7.42 -2.57 -5.79
N SER A 236 -8.66 -2.18 -6.09
CA SER A 236 -9.78 -3.09 -6.29
C SER A 236 -10.81 -2.47 -7.25
N ARG A 237 -11.90 -3.19 -7.51
CA ARG A 237 -12.95 -2.73 -8.41
C ARG A 237 -13.55 -1.36 -8.02
N ASP A 238 -13.57 -1.03 -6.74
CA ASP A 238 -14.22 0.16 -6.18
C ASP A 238 -13.26 1.11 -5.45
N THR A 239 -11.97 0.75 -5.38
CA THR A 239 -10.97 1.47 -4.58
C THR A 239 -9.72 1.76 -5.39
N LEU A 240 -9.35 3.04 -5.44
CA LEU A 240 -8.04 3.52 -5.89
C LEU A 240 -7.12 3.66 -4.68
N VAL A 241 -5.82 3.38 -4.82
CA VAL A 241 -4.83 3.70 -3.78
C VAL A 241 -3.89 4.79 -4.24
N VAL A 242 -3.67 5.79 -3.39
CA VAL A 242 -2.67 6.84 -3.57
C VAL A 242 -1.45 6.52 -2.72
N HIS A 243 -0.34 6.21 -3.38
CA HIS A 243 0.93 5.86 -2.73
C HIS A 243 1.75 7.09 -2.37
N PHE A 244 1.90 8.00 -3.34
CA PHE A 244 2.72 9.18 -3.14
C PHE A 244 1.97 10.43 -3.62
N GLU A 245 2.07 11.48 -2.83
CA GLU A 245 1.56 12.81 -3.15
C GLU A 245 2.62 13.81 -2.68
N LYS A 246 3.21 14.52 -3.62
CA LYS A 246 4.28 15.49 -3.37
C LYS A 246 3.87 16.85 -3.88
N GLY A 247 4.27 17.89 -3.18
CA GLY A 247 3.94 19.26 -3.53
C GLY A 247 4.93 20.26 -2.97
N ASP A 248 5.19 21.31 -3.74
CA ASP A 248 5.97 22.45 -3.32
C ASP A 248 5.14 23.34 -2.38
N THR A 249 5.55 23.42 -1.13
CA THR A 249 4.84 24.14 -0.08
C THR A 249 4.86 25.66 -0.24
N GLU A 250 5.67 26.24 -1.13
CA GLU A 250 5.63 27.64 -1.51
C GLU A 250 4.29 27.98 -2.19
N TYR A 251 3.69 27.02 -2.87
CA TYR A 251 2.34 27.14 -3.43
C TYR A 251 1.27 26.79 -2.38
N LYS A 252 0.90 27.74 -1.55
CA LYS A 252 -0.07 27.50 -0.48
C LYS A 252 -1.36 26.90 -0.98
N GLY A 253 -1.71 25.70 -0.49
CA GLY A 253 -2.90 24.95 -0.89
C GLY A 253 -2.66 23.91 -1.98
N VAL A 254 -1.43 23.73 -2.45
CA VAL A 254 -1.06 22.79 -3.52
C VAL A 254 -1.46 21.35 -3.20
N TYR A 255 -1.28 20.87 -1.96
CA TYR A 255 -1.71 19.52 -1.56
C TYR A 255 -3.23 19.34 -1.63
N GLN A 256 -4.02 20.39 -1.35
CA GLN A 256 -5.47 20.33 -1.52
C GLN A 256 -5.85 20.32 -2.99
N ALA A 257 -5.10 21.06 -3.80
CA ALA A 257 -5.33 21.13 -5.23
C ALA A 257 -4.99 19.83 -5.93
N ILE A 258 -3.80 19.26 -5.69
CA ILE A 258 -3.43 17.99 -6.34
C ILE A 258 -4.35 16.86 -5.92
N ASN A 259 -4.70 16.75 -4.63
CA ASN A 259 -5.61 15.73 -4.15
C ASN A 259 -6.99 15.82 -4.82
N GLN A 260 -7.59 17.02 -4.82
CA GLN A 260 -8.91 17.23 -5.41
C GLN A 260 -8.90 17.01 -6.93
N LYS A 261 -7.95 17.63 -7.64
CA LYS A 261 -7.84 17.54 -9.10
C LYS A 261 -7.56 16.12 -9.57
N PHE A 262 -6.64 15.41 -8.92
CA PHE A 262 -6.34 14.03 -9.25
C PHE A 262 -7.58 13.14 -9.11
N LEU A 263 -8.31 13.25 -8.02
CA LEU A 263 -9.52 12.44 -7.80
C LEU A 263 -10.64 12.83 -8.76
N GLU A 264 -10.81 14.11 -9.04
CA GLU A 264 -11.81 14.62 -10.00
C GLU A 264 -11.59 14.05 -11.42
N HIS A 265 -10.33 13.87 -11.86
CA HIS A 265 -10.00 13.41 -13.21
C HIS A 265 -9.87 11.89 -13.32
N ASN A 266 -9.38 11.21 -12.27
CA ASN A 266 -8.98 9.82 -12.37
C ASN A 266 -9.80 8.85 -11.50
N ALA A 267 -10.58 9.34 -10.54
CA ALA A 267 -11.20 8.46 -9.56
C ALA A 267 -12.73 8.44 -9.59
N GLN A 268 -13.40 9.05 -10.57
CA GLN A 268 -14.86 9.18 -10.59
C GLN A 268 -15.62 7.83 -10.66
N ILE A 269 -14.97 6.78 -11.16
CA ILE A 269 -15.55 5.43 -11.23
C ILE A 269 -15.36 4.64 -9.93
N TYR A 270 -14.56 5.13 -8.99
CA TYR A 270 -14.29 4.50 -7.70
C TYR A 270 -15.11 5.18 -6.60
N SER A 271 -15.60 4.39 -5.66
CA SER A 271 -16.29 4.91 -4.48
C SER A 271 -15.34 5.33 -3.37
N LEU A 272 -14.20 4.65 -3.27
CA LEU A 272 -13.20 4.81 -2.23
C LEU A 272 -11.83 5.18 -2.80
N VAL A 273 -11.10 5.95 -2.02
CA VAL A 273 -9.66 6.11 -2.17
C VAL A 273 -8.97 5.72 -0.86
N ASN A 274 -8.02 4.79 -0.96
CA ASN A 274 -7.11 4.41 0.10
C ASN A 274 -5.89 5.35 0.05
N ARG A 275 -5.57 6.01 1.16
CA ARG A 275 -4.41 6.89 1.26
C ARG A 275 -3.37 6.36 2.24
N GLU A 276 -3.28 5.05 2.37
CA GLU A 276 -2.29 4.35 3.17
C GLU A 276 -2.22 4.74 4.65
N GLN A 277 -1.12 4.42 5.32
CA GLN A 277 -0.91 4.45 6.76
C GLN A 277 -0.42 5.81 7.25
N ASP A 278 -0.41 6.00 8.58
CA ASP A 278 0.24 7.13 9.25
C ASP A 278 1.62 6.79 9.86
N LEU A 279 1.99 5.50 9.88
CA LEU A 279 3.25 4.98 10.40
C LEU A 279 3.60 5.47 11.82
N SER A 280 2.56 5.76 12.61
CA SER A 280 2.66 6.34 13.96
C SER A 280 3.23 7.78 14.00
N ASP A 281 3.34 8.46 12.86
CA ASP A 281 3.65 9.89 12.81
C ASP A 281 2.41 10.70 13.18
N GLU A 282 2.49 11.45 14.28
CA GLU A 282 1.36 12.24 14.80
C GLU A 282 0.92 13.37 13.86
N GLY A 283 1.88 13.99 13.15
CA GLY A 283 1.62 15.04 12.18
C GLY A 283 0.84 14.51 10.99
N LEU A 284 1.32 13.37 10.42
CA LEU A 284 0.67 12.67 9.32
C LEU A 284 -0.70 12.14 9.73
N ARG A 285 -0.82 11.55 10.93
CA ARG A 285 -2.10 11.11 11.51
C ARG A 285 -3.11 12.25 11.59
N LYS A 286 -2.70 13.40 12.16
CA LYS A 286 -3.55 14.59 12.24
C LYS A 286 -3.95 15.11 10.86
N ALA A 287 -3.01 15.11 9.90
CA ALA A 287 -3.29 15.52 8.53
C ALA A 287 -4.33 14.58 7.88
N LYS A 288 -4.15 13.26 7.96
CA LYS A 288 -5.06 12.26 7.41
C LYS A 288 -6.45 12.33 8.07
N LEU A 289 -6.54 12.34 9.39
CA LEU A 289 -7.81 12.48 10.11
C LEU A 289 -8.58 13.77 9.76
N SER A 290 -7.86 14.86 9.43
CA SER A 290 -8.49 16.13 9.04
C SER A 290 -9.21 16.09 7.68
N TYR A 291 -9.08 14.99 6.93
CA TYR A 291 -9.85 14.73 5.72
C TYR A 291 -11.04 13.78 5.95
N HIS A 292 -11.32 13.44 7.22
CA HIS A 292 -12.48 12.67 7.65
C HIS A 292 -12.63 11.32 6.93
N PRO A 293 -11.74 10.37 7.19
CA PRO A 293 -11.87 9.03 6.61
C PRO A 293 -13.23 8.43 6.95
N VAL A 294 -13.82 7.72 6.00
CA VAL A 294 -15.10 7.04 6.17
C VAL A 294 -14.94 5.68 6.83
N ASP A 295 -13.75 5.08 6.72
CA ASP A 295 -13.42 3.79 7.33
C ASP A 295 -11.90 3.62 7.43
N PHE A 296 -11.48 2.51 8.07
CA PHE A 296 -10.10 2.07 8.17
C PHE A 296 -9.99 0.61 7.79
N LEU A 297 -8.99 0.26 6.99
CA LEU A 297 -8.57 -1.12 6.88
C LEU A 297 -7.56 -1.38 8.01
N ARG A 298 -8.02 -2.13 9.03
CA ARG A 298 -7.19 -2.46 10.19
C ARG A 298 -6.18 -3.52 9.84
N LYS A 299 -4.98 -3.40 10.41
CA LYS A 299 -3.89 -4.36 10.20
C LYS A 299 -3.29 -4.79 11.52
N TYR A 300 -2.80 -6.03 11.51
CA TYR A 300 -2.32 -6.73 12.68
C TYR A 300 -0.94 -7.33 12.43
N ARG A 301 -0.21 -7.49 13.52
CA ARG A 301 0.91 -8.41 13.63
C ARG A 301 0.38 -9.71 14.16
N VAL A 302 0.69 -10.82 13.50
CA VAL A 302 0.29 -12.16 13.94
C VAL A 302 1.54 -12.99 14.13
N THR A 303 1.73 -13.46 15.36
CA THR A 303 2.81 -14.37 15.71
C THR A 303 2.21 -15.73 15.99
N ILE A 304 2.62 -16.72 15.21
CA ILE A 304 2.18 -18.11 15.34
C ILE A 304 3.30 -18.87 16.03
N ALA A 305 2.99 -19.45 17.19
CA ALA A 305 3.89 -20.35 17.90
C ALA A 305 3.85 -21.71 17.21
N GLY A 306 5.02 -22.29 16.92
CA GLY A 306 5.10 -23.70 16.58
C GLY A 306 4.57 -24.54 17.76
N THR A 307 3.78 -25.57 17.48
CA THR A 307 3.35 -26.53 18.50
C THR A 307 4.59 -27.22 19.06
N PHE A 308 4.89 -26.93 20.33
CA PHE A 308 5.81 -27.77 21.10
C PHE A 308 5.00 -29.01 21.48
N ASP A 309 5.28 -30.16 20.87
CA ASP A 309 4.87 -31.42 21.45
C ASP A 309 5.55 -31.52 22.82
N SER A 310 4.75 -31.44 23.88
CA SER A 310 5.14 -31.65 25.27
C SER A 310 5.33 -33.14 25.58
#